data_354bebbd919deff62902650f5f63a092
#
_entry.id   354bebbd919deff62902650f5f63a092
#
_cell.length_a   1.000
_cell.length_b   1.000
_cell.length_c   1.000
_cell.angle_alpha   90.00
_cell.angle_beta   90.00
_cell.angle_gamma   90.00
#
_symmetry.space_group_name_H-M   'P 1'
#
loop_
_entity.id
_entity.type
_entity.pdbx_description
1 polymer ?
#
loop_
_entity_poly.entity_id
_entity_poly.type
_entity_poly.pdbx_seq_one_letter_code
_entity_poly.pdbx_strand_id
1 'polypeptide(L)'
;YITCMVASVILMGIMLLVSTAFGMLFSLEFQSGWHELVLLIFCCVLIASVFSAMFTAISMNVGSKAASLIASIVFLFAILLVASFFVNALEEGPVVYSDVVITAENGVQFGNLIENPAYIDGMQRTVYELIADILPTGQVIQMNNLEFERAARWPVFSLIMLIIATVAGYIPFRKRDIR
;
A
#
# COMPACT_ATOMS: atom_id res chain seq x y z
N TYR A 1 7.60 -9.53 19.58
CA TYR A 1 7.77 -9.12 18.19
C TYR A 1 7.47 -10.27 17.20
N ILE A 2 8.25 -11.36 17.28
CA ILE A 2 8.09 -12.54 16.41
C ILE A 2 6.66 -13.11 16.49
N THR A 3 6.09 -13.23 17.69
CA THR A 3 4.72 -13.71 17.91
C THR A 3 3.68 -12.83 17.20
N CYS A 4 3.82 -11.50 17.24
CA CYS A 4 2.92 -10.60 16.54
C CYS A 4 3.05 -10.73 15.02
N MET A 5 4.28 -10.84 14.51
CA MET A 5 4.51 -11.08 13.07
C MET A 5 3.88 -12.39 12.61
N VAL A 6 4.12 -13.48 13.32
CA VAL A 6 3.54 -14.80 13.00
C VAL A 6 2.01 -14.75 13.03
N ALA A 7 1.41 -14.13 14.05
CA ALA A 7 -0.04 -13.98 14.13
C ALA A 7 -0.60 -13.16 12.96
N SER A 8 0.06 -12.07 12.56
CA SER A 8 -0.35 -11.25 11.41
C SER A 8 -0.29 -12.03 10.09
N VAL A 9 0.77 -12.80 9.89
CA VAL A 9 0.95 -13.64 8.69
C VAL A 9 -0.10 -14.76 8.64
N ILE A 10 -0.40 -15.39 9.78
CA ILE A 10 -1.45 -16.43 9.86
C ILE A 10 -2.82 -15.82 9.53
N LEU A 11 -3.18 -14.69 10.14
CA LEU A 11 -4.45 -14.02 9.90
C LEU A 11 -4.61 -13.65 8.43
N MET A 12 -3.55 -13.14 7.83
CA MET A 12 -3.54 -12.81 6.41
C MET A 12 -3.67 -14.05 5.54
N GLY A 13 -3.00 -15.15 5.87
CA GLY A 13 -3.15 -16.43 5.17
C GLY A 13 -4.59 -16.93 5.21
N ILE A 14 -5.26 -16.82 6.36
CA ILE A 14 -6.68 -17.15 6.51
C ILE A 14 -7.54 -16.27 5.60
N MET A 15 -7.31 -14.95 5.59
CA MET A 15 -8.06 -14.02 4.73
C MET A 15 -7.87 -14.33 3.24
N LEU A 16 -6.65 -14.65 2.80
CA LEU A 16 -6.37 -15.07 1.43
C LEU A 16 -7.10 -16.38 1.07
N LEU A 17 -7.08 -17.36 1.94
CA LEU A 17 -7.81 -18.62 1.74
C LEU A 17 -9.32 -18.40 1.62
N VAL A 18 -9.89 -17.59 2.49
CA VAL A 18 -11.33 -17.24 2.42
C VAL A 18 -11.66 -16.53 1.12
N SER A 19 -10.85 -15.54 0.72
CA SER A 19 -11.07 -14.78 -0.52
C SER A 19 -10.94 -15.63 -1.76
N THR A 20 -9.96 -16.54 -1.81
CA THR A 20 -9.80 -17.48 -2.94
C THR A 20 -10.92 -18.50 -3.00
N ALA A 21 -11.35 -19.06 -1.86
CA ALA A 21 -12.48 -19.98 -1.79
C ALA A 21 -13.78 -19.28 -2.26
N PHE A 22 -13.99 -18.03 -1.85
CA PHE A 22 -15.14 -17.23 -2.29
C PHE A 22 -15.07 -16.96 -3.80
N GLY A 23 -13.91 -16.56 -4.33
CA GLY A 23 -13.71 -16.37 -5.77
C GLY A 23 -14.04 -17.64 -6.58
N MET A 24 -13.59 -18.81 -6.12
CA MET A 24 -13.91 -20.09 -6.76
C MET A 24 -15.41 -20.43 -6.72
N LEU A 25 -16.11 -20.13 -5.61
CA LEU A 25 -17.55 -20.36 -5.49
C LEU A 25 -18.37 -19.53 -6.49
N PHE A 26 -17.91 -18.33 -6.85
CA PHE A 26 -18.56 -17.45 -7.80
C PHE A 26 -17.99 -17.56 -9.22
N SER A 27 -17.17 -18.58 -9.50
CA SER A 27 -16.56 -18.81 -10.81
C SER A 27 -15.82 -17.60 -11.36
N LEU A 28 -15.19 -16.82 -10.47
CA LEU A 28 -14.36 -15.70 -10.87
C LEU A 28 -13.04 -16.23 -11.45
N GLU A 29 -12.80 -15.93 -12.72
CA GLU A 29 -11.55 -16.29 -13.37
C GLU A 29 -10.40 -15.42 -12.84
N PHE A 30 -9.28 -16.05 -12.50
CA PHE A 30 -8.05 -15.34 -12.22
C PHE A 30 -7.47 -14.81 -13.52
N GLN A 31 -7.52 -13.49 -13.70
CA GLN A 31 -6.96 -12.82 -14.87
C GLN A 31 -5.42 -12.75 -14.85
N SER A 32 -4.82 -12.95 -13.68
CA SER A 32 -3.38 -12.85 -13.47
C SER A 32 -2.68 -14.20 -13.68
N GLY A 33 -1.46 -14.15 -14.21
CA GLY A 33 -0.60 -15.34 -14.35
C GLY A 33 -0.12 -15.86 -12.98
N TRP A 34 0.26 -17.14 -12.91
CA TRP A 34 0.77 -17.77 -11.69
C TRP A 34 1.95 -17.03 -11.07
N HIS A 35 2.81 -16.41 -11.89
CA HIS A 35 3.96 -15.63 -11.42
C HIS A 35 3.53 -14.37 -10.68
N GLU A 36 2.53 -13.68 -11.19
CA GLU A 36 1.95 -12.47 -10.57
C GLU A 36 1.28 -12.82 -9.25
N LEU A 37 0.54 -13.92 -9.21
CA LEU A 37 -0.10 -14.41 -7.98
C LEU A 37 0.93 -14.71 -6.89
N VAL A 38 2.01 -15.43 -7.21
CA VAL A 38 3.08 -15.75 -6.25
C VAL A 38 3.77 -14.48 -5.78
N LEU A 39 4.07 -13.54 -6.68
CA LEU A 39 4.66 -12.25 -6.33
C LEU A 39 3.73 -11.46 -5.41
N LEU A 40 2.43 -11.41 -5.72
CA LEU A 40 1.42 -10.72 -4.93
C LEU A 40 1.34 -11.31 -3.52
N ILE A 41 1.26 -12.62 -3.36
CA ILE A 41 1.25 -13.30 -2.06
C ILE A 41 2.53 -12.94 -1.27
N PHE A 42 3.69 -13.00 -1.91
CA PHE A 42 4.97 -12.69 -1.29
C PHE A 42 5.02 -11.23 -0.82
N CYS A 43 4.62 -10.28 -1.66
CA CYS A 43 4.52 -8.86 -1.30
C CYS A 43 3.56 -8.63 -0.15
N CYS A 44 2.40 -9.26 -0.18
CA CYS A 44 1.42 -9.18 0.89
C CYS A 44 1.99 -9.63 2.25
N VAL A 45 2.72 -10.77 2.29
CA VAL A 45 3.37 -11.26 3.52
C VAL A 45 4.43 -10.26 4.02
N LEU A 46 5.21 -9.68 3.12
CA LEU A 46 6.20 -8.65 3.47
C LEU A 46 5.53 -7.40 4.02
N ILE A 47 4.50 -6.89 3.37
CA ILE A 47 3.76 -5.70 3.81
C ILE A 47 3.13 -5.92 5.19
N ALA A 48 2.49 -7.08 5.41
CA ALA A 48 1.95 -7.45 6.73
C ALA A 48 3.04 -7.47 7.81
N SER A 49 4.22 -7.95 7.46
CA SER A 49 5.39 -7.96 8.35
C SER A 49 5.88 -6.54 8.67
N VAL A 50 5.89 -5.64 7.68
CA VAL A 50 6.26 -4.22 7.86
C VAL A 50 5.26 -3.54 8.79
N PHE A 51 3.95 -3.67 8.57
CA PHE A 51 2.94 -3.10 9.47
C PHE A 51 3.05 -3.64 10.89
N SER A 52 3.24 -4.96 11.03
CA SER A 52 3.46 -5.58 12.34
C SER A 52 4.68 -4.99 13.06
N ALA A 53 5.78 -4.76 12.32
CA ALA A 53 6.98 -4.12 12.86
C ALA A 53 6.72 -2.67 13.29
N MET A 54 6.04 -1.88 12.46
CA MET A 54 5.72 -0.49 12.75
C MET A 54 4.82 -0.35 13.99
N PHE A 55 3.74 -1.13 14.07
CA PHE A 55 2.82 -1.08 15.21
C PHE A 55 3.48 -1.59 16.50
N THR A 56 4.34 -2.61 16.41
CA THR A 56 5.13 -3.07 17.55
C THR A 56 6.11 -1.99 17.99
N ALA A 57 6.79 -1.31 17.06
CA ALA A 57 7.68 -0.20 17.39
C ALA A 57 6.94 0.94 18.11
N ILE A 58 5.74 1.31 17.65
CA ILE A 58 4.90 2.31 18.33
C ILE A 58 4.53 1.81 19.74
N SER A 59 4.06 0.56 19.85
CA SER A 59 3.65 -0.03 21.13
C SER A 59 4.78 -0.09 22.14
N MET A 60 6.01 -0.38 21.72
CA MET A 60 7.19 -0.41 22.60
C MET A 60 7.60 0.99 23.09
N ASN A 61 7.32 2.02 22.33
CA ASN A 61 7.73 3.39 22.63
C ASN A 61 6.68 4.22 23.38
N VAL A 62 5.43 3.80 23.37
CA VAL A 62 4.32 4.49 24.04
C VAL A 62 4.02 3.83 25.39
N GLY A 63 3.92 4.63 26.44
CA GLY A 63 3.83 4.13 27.83
C GLY A 63 2.49 3.53 28.24
N SER A 64 1.39 3.74 27.47
CA SER A 64 0.08 3.20 27.79
C SER A 64 -0.56 2.48 26.61
N LYS A 65 -1.35 1.43 26.87
CA LYS A 65 -2.02 0.64 25.84
C LYS A 65 -3.00 1.48 25.01
N ALA A 66 -3.76 2.37 25.66
CA ALA A 66 -4.72 3.23 24.99
C ALA A 66 -4.02 4.24 24.06
N ALA A 67 -2.96 4.90 24.54
CA ALA A 67 -2.20 5.84 23.74
C ALA A 67 -1.48 5.14 22.55
N SER A 68 -0.98 3.91 22.75
CA SER A 68 -0.38 3.11 21.68
C SER A 68 -1.39 2.78 20.59
N LEU A 69 -2.62 2.39 20.96
CA LEU A 69 -3.68 2.11 19.99
C LEU A 69 -4.03 3.37 19.18
N ILE A 70 -4.25 4.50 19.86
CA ILE A 70 -4.57 5.77 19.21
C ILE A 70 -3.43 6.18 18.26
N ALA A 71 -2.18 6.13 18.73
CA ALA A 71 -1.01 6.46 17.94
C ALA A 71 -0.89 5.57 16.69
N SER A 72 -1.18 4.27 16.81
CA SER A 72 -1.15 3.33 15.68
C SER A 72 -2.23 3.64 14.65
N ILE A 73 -3.44 3.99 15.09
CA ILE A 73 -4.54 4.36 14.20
C ILE A 73 -4.22 5.67 13.48
N VAL A 74 -3.80 6.70 14.21
CA VAL A 74 -3.42 7.99 13.61
C VAL A 74 -2.28 7.83 12.61
N PHE A 75 -1.27 7.04 12.95
CA PHE A 75 -0.16 6.73 12.06
C PHE A 75 -0.62 6.02 10.78
N LEU A 76 -1.50 5.00 10.90
CA LEU A 76 -2.04 4.29 9.76
C LEU A 76 -2.79 5.24 8.80
N PHE A 77 -3.67 6.09 9.35
CA PHE A 77 -4.40 7.06 8.54
C PHE A 77 -3.46 8.07 7.88
N ALA A 78 -2.45 8.55 8.59
CA ALA A 78 -1.48 9.50 8.05
C ALA A 78 -0.73 8.92 6.85
N ILE A 79 -0.17 7.70 6.97
CA ILE A 79 0.55 7.07 5.86
C ILE A 79 -0.38 6.68 4.70
N LEU A 80 -1.65 6.34 4.99
CA LEU A 80 -2.64 6.06 3.97
C LEU A 80 -2.98 7.32 3.16
N LEU A 81 -3.22 8.45 3.82
CA LEU A 81 -3.50 9.72 3.14
C LEU A 81 -2.32 10.17 2.28
N VAL A 82 -1.09 10.08 2.83
CA VAL A 82 0.12 10.41 2.08
C VAL A 82 0.26 9.52 0.84
N ALA A 83 0.11 8.20 1.00
CA ALA A 83 0.21 7.26 -0.11
C ALA A 83 -0.87 7.49 -1.17
N SER A 84 -2.13 7.70 -0.75
CA SER A 84 -3.24 8.00 -1.67
C SER A 84 -2.98 9.26 -2.48
N PHE A 85 -2.44 10.30 -1.84
CA PHE A 85 -2.09 11.54 -2.57
C PHE A 85 -1.09 11.28 -3.69
N PHE A 86 0.00 10.55 -3.41
CA PHE A 86 1.03 10.28 -4.41
C PHE A 86 0.56 9.31 -5.50
N VAL A 87 -0.18 8.24 -5.13
CA VAL A 87 -0.70 7.28 -6.11
C VAL A 87 -1.73 7.95 -7.02
N ASN A 88 -2.72 8.66 -6.47
CA ASN A 88 -3.73 9.35 -7.28
C ASN A 88 -3.11 10.38 -8.24
N ALA A 89 -2.06 11.09 -7.80
CA ALA A 89 -1.36 12.02 -8.66
C ALA A 89 -0.60 11.34 -9.83
N LEU A 90 -0.25 10.05 -9.66
CA LEU A 90 0.39 9.25 -10.72
C LEU A 90 -0.62 8.64 -11.71
N GLU A 91 -1.88 8.49 -11.31
CA GLU A 91 -2.96 7.97 -12.17
C GLU A 91 -3.39 8.97 -13.25
N GLU A 92 -3.10 10.26 -13.05
CA GLU A 92 -3.42 11.29 -14.02
C GLU A 92 -2.67 11.07 -15.34
N GLY A 93 -3.42 10.91 -16.43
CA GLY A 93 -2.87 10.75 -17.77
C GLY A 93 -2.38 12.08 -18.38
N PRO A 94 -1.52 12.03 -19.42
CA PRO A 94 -0.97 13.23 -20.06
C PRO A 94 -2.02 14.04 -20.82
N VAL A 95 -3.14 13.43 -21.16
CA VAL A 95 -4.25 14.09 -21.88
C VAL A 95 -5.57 13.82 -21.17
N VAL A 96 -6.45 14.80 -21.24
CA VAL A 96 -7.81 14.73 -20.67
C VAL A 96 -8.80 15.31 -21.67
N TYR A 97 -10.05 14.88 -21.61
CA TYR A 97 -11.10 15.51 -22.42
C TYR A 97 -11.47 16.88 -21.82
N SER A 98 -11.56 17.90 -22.68
CA SER A 98 -11.91 19.27 -22.25
C SER A 98 -13.26 19.34 -21.55
N ASP A 99 -14.22 18.56 -22.07
CA ASP A 99 -15.58 18.51 -21.56
C ASP A 99 -16.13 17.08 -21.72
N VAL A 100 -16.93 16.64 -20.76
CA VAL A 100 -17.72 15.42 -20.82
C VAL A 100 -19.18 15.82 -20.62
N VAL A 101 -19.97 15.78 -21.67
CA VAL A 101 -21.39 16.13 -21.63
C VAL A 101 -22.22 14.85 -21.67
N ILE A 102 -23.02 14.65 -20.61
CA ILE A 102 -23.95 13.52 -20.54
C ILE A 102 -25.35 14.07 -20.87
N THR A 103 -25.87 13.67 -22.03
CA THR A 103 -27.23 14.04 -22.46
C THR A 103 -28.12 12.80 -22.49
N ALA A 104 -29.38 12.96 -22.06
CA ALA A 104 -30.35 11.86 -22.03
C ALA A 104 -30.66 11.31 -23.43
N GLU A 105 -30.52 12.13 -24.49
CA GLU A 105 -30.82 11.74 -25.87
C GLU A 105 -29.62 11.14 -26.62
N ASN A 106 -28.38 11.62 -26.36
CA ASN A 106 -27.20 11.26 -27.14
C ASN A 106 -26.13 10.48 -26.36
N GLY A 107 -26.40 10.15 -25.09
CA GLY A 107 -25.42 9.46 -24.24
C GLY A 107 -24.25 10.35 -23.82
N VAL A 108 -23.07 9.76 -23.70
CA VAL A 108 -21.84 10.45 -23.29
C VAL A 108 -21.14 11.01 -24.50
N GLN A 109 -20.98 12.33 -24.57
CA GLN A 109 -20.16 13.01 -25.57
C GLN A 109 -18.88 13.51 -24.94
N PHE A 110 -17.74 13.20 -25.56
CA PHE A 110 -16.42 13.63 -25.13
C PHE A 110 -16.01 14.85 -25.97
N GLY A 111 -15.50 15.88 -25.30
CA GLY A 111 -14.90 17.05 -25.94
C GLY A 111 -13.55 16.75 -26.58
N ASN A 112 -12.80 17.79 -26.91
CA ASN A 112 -11.47 17.63 -27.49
C ASN A 112 -10.48 17.15 -26.44
N LEU A 113 -9.48 16.35 -26.86
CA LEU A 113 -8.34 16.00 -26.03
C LEU A 113 -7.45 17.22 -25.86
N ILE A 114 -7.19 17.59 -24.62
CA ILE A 114 -6.27 18.67 -24.23
C ILE A 114 -5.18 18.13 -23.31
N GLU A 115 -4.05 18.80 -23.23
CA GLU A 115 -3.01 18.49 -22.25
C GLU A 115 -3.57 18.61 -20.84
N ASN A 116 -3.32 17.61 -20.01
CA ASN A 116 -3.79 17.60 -18.63
C ASN A 116 -2.86 18.45 -17.76
N PRO A 117 -3.33 19.57 -17.19
CA PRO A 117 -2.51 20.43 -16.34
C PRO A 117 -2.13 19.77 -15.00
N ALA A 118 -2.83 18.71 -14.61
CA ALA A 118 -2.52 17.93 -13.40
C ALA A 118 -1.50 16.81 -13.66
N TYR A 119 -1.14 16.55 -14.92
CA TYR A 119 -0.17 15.52 -15.28
C TYR A 119 1.22 15.87 -14.75
N ILE A 120 1.82 14.91 -14.07
CA ILE A 120 3.16 15.04 -13.51
C ILE A 120 4.12 14.27 -14.40
N ASP A 121 5.19 14.92 -14.86
CA ASP A 121 6.22 14.33 -15.72
C ASP A 121 7.64 14.43 -15.13
N GLY A 122 8.60 13.88 -15.84
CA GLY A 122 10.02 14.01 -15.56
C GLY A 122 10.45 13.57 -14.17
N MET A 123 11.30 14.39 -13.54
CA MET A 123 11.88 14.07 -12.23
C MET A 123 10.84 14.03 -11.11
N GLN A 124 9.81 14.86 -11.20
CA GLN A 124 8.75 14.91 -10.20
C GLN A 124 7.96 13.58 -10.18
N ARG A 125 7.63 13.04 -11.35
CA ARG A 125 6.98 11.73 -11.47
C ARG A 125 7.83 10.63 -10.85
N THR A 126 9.13 10.62 -11.13
CA THR A 126 10.07 9.62 -10.56
C THR A 126 10.10 9.68 -9.02
N VAL A 127 10.06 10.88 -8.44
CA VAL A 127 10.02 11.04 -6.98
C VAL A 127 8.69 10.52 -6.41
N TYR A 128 7.57 10.83 -7.05
CA TYR A 128 6.25 10.35 -6.61
C TYR A 128 6.14 8.83 -6.69
N GLU A 129 6.64 8.23 -7.77
CA GLU A 129 6.74 6.79 -7.93
C GLU A 129 7.57 6.14 -6.82
N LEU A 130 8.74 6.73 -6.53
CA LEU A 130 9.61 6.24 -5.46
C LEU A 130 8.93 6.29 -4.08
N ILE A 131 8.22 7.38 -3.77
CA ILE A 131 7.48 7.51 -2.51
C ILE A 131 6.34 6.49 -2.45
N ALA A 132 5.57 6.32 -3.53
CA ALA A 132 4.50 5.33 -3.60
C ALA A 132 5.03 3.90 -3.45
N ASP A 133 6.18 3.58 -4.03
CA ASP A 133 6.81 2.26 -3.95
C ASP A 133 7.43 1.97 -2.57
N ILE A 134 7.96 2.99 -1.87
CA ILE A 134 8.53 2.84 -0.52
C ILE A 134 7.44 2.66 0.53
N LEU A 135 6.32 3.37 0.42
CA LEU A 135 5.25 3.31 1.41
C LEU A 135 4.47 1.99 1.31
N PRO A 136 4.35 1.21 2.41
CA PRO A 136 3.58 -0.04 2.39
C PRO A 136 2.12 0.16 1.96
N THR A 137 1.50 1.28 2.35
CA THR A 137 0.14 1.66 1.93
C THR A 137 0.08 1.99 0.43
N GLY A 138 1.12 2.61 -0.13
CA GLY A 138 1.23 2.88 -1.56
C GLY A 138 1.30 1.60 -2.38
N GLN A 139 2.09 0.62 -1.92
CA GLN A 139 2.15 -0.70 -2.53
C GLN A 139 0.77 -1.40 -2.51
N VAL A 140 0.03 -1.30 -1.39
CA VAL A 140 -1.33 -1.88 -1.28
C VAL A 140 -2.30 -1.23 -2.28
N ILE A 141 -2.26 0.10 -2.43
CA ILE A 141 -3.12 0.81 -3.38
C ILE A 141 -2.79 0.39 -4.82
N GLN A 142 -1.50 0.38 -5.19
CA GLN A 142 -1.06 -0.06 -6.52
C GLN A 142 -1.43 -1.53 -6.81
N MET A 143 -1.34 -2.43 -5.81
CA MET A 143 -1.81 -3.81 -5.94
C MET A 143 -3.32 -3.88 -6.18
N ASN A 144 -4.10 -3.04 -5.51
CA ASN A 144 -5.55 -2.98 -5.68
C ASN A 144 -5.94 -2.45 -7.07
N ASN A 145 -5.15 -1.55 -7.62
CA ASN A 145 -5.34 -0.99 -8.96
C ASN A 145 -4.76 -1.89 -10.08
N LEU A 146 -4.21 -3.05 -9.73
CA LEU A 146 -3.56 -3.99 -10.65
C LEU A 146 -2.38 -3.40 -11.42
N GLU A 147 -1.68 -2.44 -10.85
CA GLU A 147 -0.50 -1.79 -11.43
C GLU A 147 0.79 -2.56 -11.14
N PHE A 148 1.01 -3.68 -11.83
CA PHE A 148 2.15 -4.56 -11.59
C PHE A 148 3.44 -4.17 -12.32
N GLU A 149 3.47 -3.12 -13.10
CA GLU A 149 4.65 -2.72 -13.88
C GLU A 149 5.92 -2.56 -13.01
N ARG A 150 5.74 -2.07 -11.76
CA ARG A 150 6.82 -1.83 -10.81
C ARG A 150 6.88 -2.83 -9.66
N ALA A 151 6.05 -3.86 -9.71
CA ALA A 151 5.88 -4.83 -8.60
C ALA A 151 7.19 -5.52 -8.18
N ALA A 152 8.15 -5.69 -9.09
CA ALA A 152 9.44 -6.29 -8.79
C ALA A 152 10.28 -5.46 -7.78
N ARG A 153 10.00 -4.17 -7.59
CA ARG A 153 10.70 -3.28 -6.65
C ARG A 153 10.13 -3.36 -5.23
N TRP A 154 8.84 -3.69 -5.09
CA TRP A 154 8.14 -3.67 -3.80
C TRP A 154 8.77 -4.56 -2.72
N PRO A 155 9.19 -5.82 -3.00
CA PRO A 155 9.86 -6.64 -1.99
C PRO A 155 11.10 -5.98 -1.40
N VAL A 156 11.89 -5.30 -2.23
CA VAL A 156 13.12 -4.63 -1.79
C VAL A 156 12.80 -3.47 -0.85
N PHE A 157 11.85 -2.62 -1.22
CA PHE A 157 11.43 -1.50 -0.37
C PHE A 157 10.76 -1.98 0.93
N SER A 158 9.93 -3.02 0.85
CA SER A 158 9.33 -3.62 2.05
C SER A 158 10.37 -4.18 3.01
N LEU A 159 11.42 -4.85 2.52
CA LEU A 159 12.53 -5.33 3.35
C LEU A 159 13.29 -4.17 4.00
N ILE A 160 13.57 -3.11 3.26
CA ILE A 160 14.22 -1.90 3.81
C ILE A 160 13.34 -1.29 4.92
N MET A 161 12.05 -1.13 4.67
CA MET A 161 11.11 -0.59 5.66
C MET A 161 10.98 -1.49 6.88
N LEU A 162 11.00 -2.81 6.71
CA LEU A 162 11.00 -3.78 7.81
C LEU A 162 12.23 -3.60 8.71
N ILE A 163 13.40 -3.45 8.12
CA ILE A 163 14.65 -3.20 8.86
C ILE A 163 14.56 -1.86 9.60
N ILE A 164 14.15 -0.78 8.93
CA ILE A 164 14.02 0.55 9.53
C ILE A 164 13.04 0.51 10.71
N ALA A 165 11.84 -0.08 10.52
CA ALA A 165 10.83 -0.17 11.57
C ALA A 165 11.33 -0.98 12.79
N THR A 166 12.04 -2.08 12.53
CA THR A 166 12.63 -2.92 13.59
C THR A 166 13.69 -2.16 14.38
N VAL A 167 14.60 -1.47 13.68
CA VAL A 167 15.67 -0.69 14.31
C VAL A 167 15.09 0.50 15.09
N ALA A 168 14.13 1.22 14.50
CA ALA A 168 13.45 2.34 15.14
C ALA A 168 12.68 1.94 16.41
N GLY A 169 12.12 0.73 16.45
CA GLY A 169 11.49 0.19 17.65
C GLY A 169 12.50 -0.27 18.70
N TYR A 170 13.57 -0.93 18.29
CA TYR A 170 14.54 -1.55 19.19
C TYR A 170 15.42 -0.54 19.95
N ILE A 171 15.93 0.49 19.27
CA ILE A 171 16.89 1.43 19.88
C ILE A 171 16.31 2.17 21.08
N PRO A 172 15.13 2.80 21.02
CA PRO A 172 14.54 3.45 22.18
C PRO A 172 14.15 2.47 23.29
N PHE A 173 13.67 1.27 22.94
CA PHE A 173 13.32 0.24 23.90
C PHE A 173 14.55 -0.16 24.75
N ARG A 174 15.67 -0.47 24.11
CA ARG A 174 16.92 -0.82 24.80
C ARG A 174 17.39 0.27 25.76
N LYS A 175 17.21 1.55 25.41
CA LYS A 175 17.60 2.67 26.28
C LYS A 175 16.71 2.81 27.52
N ARG A 176 15.47 2.33 27.49
CA ARG A 176 14.55 2.35 28.64
C ARG A 176 14.80 1.21 29.63
N ASP A 177 15.14 0.04 29.09
CA ASP A 177 15.32 -1.17 29.90
C ASP A 177 16.65 -1.17 30.73
N ILE A 178 17.57 -0.26 30.41
CA ILE A 178 18.87 -0.12 31.08
C ILE A 178 18.82 0.93 32.22
N ARG A 179 17.69 1.58 32.46
CA ARG A 179 17.46 2.50 33.57
C ARG A 179 16.54 1.90 34.61
#